data_7be601f6a59fbddc8f52cfca0a07726f
#
_entry.id   7be601f6a59fbddc8f52cfca0a07726f
#
_cell.length_a   1.000
_cell.length_b   1.000
_cell.length_c   1.000
_cell.angle_alpha   90.00
_cell.angle_beta   90.00
_cell.angle_gamma   90.00
#
_symmetry.space_group_name_H-M   'P 1'
#
loop_
_entity.id
_entity.type
_entity.pdbx_description
1 polymer ?
#
loop_
_entity_poly.entity_id
_entity_poly.type
_entity_poly.pdbx_seq_one_letter_code
_entity_poly.pdbx_strand_id
1 'polypeptide(L)'
;MRWTSALSTKASLEAAVDQVVAQAQANLSADPDLGFVFISSAFASDYSRLMPLLQERLSVPILIGCSGGGIVGTSGVNATQEIEETPALSLALAELPDVVITPFRVVSTSLPDLDGPPDRWVELVGVAPQTRPSFILLADPISGMMTDFLQGLDYAYPGATKVGGLASGGPAVQQGSLFYQGAALQGGVVGVALSGQVVLDAIVAQGCRPVGPMYQVVEGDRNIILKVQETAGSGTPLPPLEALQELAADLTPEERELAQQSLFVGVAQSGFKQVLEPGDFLIRNLMGVDPRGGALAIGDRVRPGMRIQFHLRDAGASADDLETLLRQYKGQQPGVSSAGALMFACLGRGERLYQKPNFDSQMFRQYVEDTPLSGFFCNGEIGPVGQTTFVHGYTSVFGILRQPD
;
A
#
# COMPACT_ATOMS: atom_id res chain seq x y z
N MET A 1 10.38 21.65 8.12
CA MET A 1 10.25 20.18 8.03
C MET A 1 11.46 19.63 7.29
N ARG A 2 12.10 18.58 7.81
CA ARG A 2 13.24 17.91 7.16
C ARG A 2 13.04 16.39 7.29
N TRP A 3 13.40 15.67 6.25
CA TRP A 3 13.27 14.21 6.20
C TRP A 3 14.57 13.60 5.67
N THR A 4 14.96 12.46 6.20
CA THR A 4 16.12 11.71 5.72
C THR A 4 15.72 10.27 5.45
N SER A 5 16.46 9.63 4.57
CA SER A 5 16.33 8.19 4.28
C SER A 5 17.74 7.59 4.23
N ALA A 6 17.90 6.44 4.82
CA ALA A 6 19.14 5.67 4.80
C ALA A 6 18.83 4.22 4.45
N LEU A 7 19.77 3.58 3.76
CA LEU A 7 19.66 2.17 3.35
C LEU A 7 20.99 1.45 3.62
N SER A 8 20.90 0.25 4.18
CA SER A 8 22.05 -0.64 4.35
C SER A 8 21.74 -2.02 3.80
N THR A 9 22.72 -2.61 3.12
CA THR A 9 22.69 -4.01 2.65
C THR A 9 23.73 -4.88 3.36
N LYS A 10 24.20 -4.46 4.55
CA LYS A 10 25.11 -5.24 5.37
C LYS A 10 24.44 -6.51 5.85
N ALA A 11 25.18 -7.63 5.86
CA ALA A 11 24.64 -8.92 6.27
C ALA A 11 24.46 -9.08 7.78
N SER A 12 25.18 -8.32 8.62
CA SER A 12 24.98 -8.30 10.08
C SER A 12 23.99 -7.20 10.44
N LEU A 13 23.04 -7.52 11.32
CA LEU A 13 22.04 -6.57 11.81
C LEU A 13 22.69 -5.37 12.48
N GLU A 14 23.71 -5.60 13.34
CA GLU A 14 24.42 -4.53 14.04
C GLU A 14 25.09 -3.57 13.06
N ALA A 15 25.80 -4.10 12.06
CA ALA A 15 26.47 -3.28 11.05
C ALA A 15 25.45 -2.54 10.15
N ALA A 16 24.30 -3.13 9.89
CA ALA A 16 23.22 -2.48 9.15
C ALA A 16 22.62 -1.33 9.96
N VAL A 17 22.33 -1.54 11.24
CA VAL A 17 21.80 -0.52 12.15
C VAL A 17 22.82 0.62 12.32
N ASP A 18 24.09 0.32 12.57
CA ASP A 18 25.14 1.34 12.69
C ASP A 18 25.22 2.22 11.45
N GLN A 19 25.15 1.60 10.25
CA GLN A 19 25.23 2.32 8.99
C GLN A 19 24.01 3.21 8.76
N VAL A 20 22.77 2.69 8.91
CA VAL A 20 21.56 3.50 8.63
C VAL A 20 21.38 4.63 9.64
N VAL A 21 21.72 4.41 10.92
CA VAL A 21 21.66 5.46 11.94
C VAL A 21 22.66 6.59 11.62
N ALA A 22 23.93 6.24 11.34
CA ALA A 22 24.93 7.23 10.98
C ALA A 22 24.55 8.04 9.72
N GLN A 23 24.03 7.38 8.69
CA GLN A 23 23.61 8.05 7.45
C GLN A 23 22.37 8.92 7.65
N ALA A 24 21.35 8.44 8.36
CA ALA A 24 20.13 9.19 8.58
C ALA A 24 20.37 10.44 9.44
N GLN A 25 21.16 10.32 10.51
CA GLN A 25 21.49 11.45 11.40
C GLN A 25 22.38 12.50 10.74
N ALA A 26 23.29 12.11 9.85
CA ALA A 26 24.23 13.05 9.20
C ALA A 26 23.52 14.17 8.40
N ASN A 27 22.28 13.95 7.99
CA ASN A 27 21.51 14.89 7.19
C ASN A 27 20.39 15.60 7.98
N LEU A 28 20.30 15.40 9.29
CA LEU A 28 19.41 16.13 10.19
C LEU A 28 20.10 17.34 10.79
N SER A 29 19.32 18.35 11.18
CA SER A 29 19.79 19.55 11.86
C SER A 29 19.43 19.58 13.35
N ALA A 30 18.46 18.77 13.76
CA ALA A 30 17.98 18.61 15.13
C ALA A 30 17.68 17.14 15.42
N ASP A 31 17.27 16.83 16.65
CA ASP A 31 16.77 15.50 16.99
C ASP A 31 15.49 15.19 16.22
N PRO A 32 15.32 13.97 15.67
CA PRO A 32 14.13 13.60 14.93
C PRO A 32 12.92 13.41 15.85
N ASP A 33 11.74 13.81 15.38
CA ASP A 33 10.47 13.63 16.06
C ASP A 33 9.84 12.27 15.74
N LEU A 34 10.10 11.73 14.53
CA LEU A 34 9.50 10.53 13.99
C LEU A 34 10.51 9.71 13.20
N GLY A 35 10.43 8.38 13.35
CA GLY A 35 11.19 7.43 12.55
C GLY A 35 10.34 6.30 11.98
N PHE A 36 10.74 5.83 10.80
CA PHE A 36 10.22 4.61 10.18
C PHE A 36 11.36 3.64 9.90
N VAL A 37 11.18 2.37 10.28
CA VAL A 37 12.17 1.33 10.00
C VAL A 37 11.54 0.19 9.21
N PHE A 38 12.19 -0.19 8.11
CA PHE A 38 11.78 -1.31 7.26
C PHE A 38 12.95 -2.30 7.13
N ILE A 39 12.67 -3.57 7.35
CA ILE A 39 13.71 -4.62 7.41
C ILE A 39 13.30 -5.84 6.58
N SER A 40 14.26 -6.38 5.82
CA SER A 40 14.01 -7.56 5.00
C SER A 40 13.91 -8.86 5.82
N SER A 41 13.27 -9.86 5.23
CA SER A 41 13.13 -11.18 5.82
C SER A 41 14.44 -11.93 6.03
N ALA A 42 15.53 -11.48 5.42
CA ALA A 42 16.86 -12.03 5.68
C ALA A 42 17.30 -11.89 7.16
N PHE A 43 16.70 -10.95 7.89
CA PHE A 43 16.91 -10.74 9.32
C PHE A 43 15.81 -11.32 10.21
N ALA A 44 14.96 -12.23 9.70
CA ALA A 44 13.79 -12.71 10.44
C ALA A 44 14.13 -13.31 11.83
N SER A 45 15.28 -13.97 11.97
CA SER A 45 15.77 -14.49 13.26
C SER A 45 16.14 -13.40 14.27
N ASP A 46 16.40 -12.18 13.80
CA ASP A 46 16.92 -11.07 14.60
C ASP A 46 15.90 -9.94 14.81
N TYR A 47 14.65 -10.09 14.35
CA TYR A 47 13.62 -9.05 14.49
C TYR A 47 13.42 -8.56 15.93
N SER A 48 13.52 -9.45 16.92
CA SER A 48 13.41 -9.09 18.34
C SER A 48 14.55 -8.21 18.85
N ARG A 49 15.69 -8.21 18.15
CA ARG A 49 16.88 -7.42 18.50
C ARG A 49 16.91 -6.05 17.83
N LEU A 50 16.13 -5.84 16.74
CA LEU A 50 16.17 -4.62 15.96
C LEU A 50 15.87 -3.36 16.80
N MET A 51 14.71 -3.36 17.48
CA MET A 51 14.27 -2.18 18.23
C MET A 51 15.19 -1.84 19.41
N PRO A 52 15.63 -2.81 20.23
CA PRO A 52 16.68 -2.55 21.24
C PRO A 52 17.96 -1.96 20.67
N LEU A 53 18.48 -2.51 19.56
CA LEU A 53 19.69 -2.00 18.91
C LEU A 53 19.52 -0.56 18.39
N LEU A 54 18.35 -0.23 17.84
CA LEU A 54 18.06 1.15 17.42
C LEU A 54 17.98 2.10 18.60
N GLN A 55 17.33 1.72 19.70
CA GLN A 55 17.21 2.54 20.91
C GLN A 55 18.55 2.83 21.59
N GLU A 56 19.53 1.92 21.48
CA GLU A 56 20.89 2.15 21.99
C GLU A 56 21.66 3.22 21.21
N ARG A 57 21.31 3.44 19.92
CA ARG A 57 22.08 4.27 18.98
C ARG A 57 21.36 5.54 18.53
N LEU A 58 20.05 5.59 18.72
CA LEU A 58 19.19 6.63 18.18
C LEU A 58 18.17 7.08 19.24
N SER A 59 18.16 8.38 19.54
CA SER A 59 17.10 9.00 20.32
C SER A 59 16.02 9.53 19.38
N VAL A 60 14.89 8.84 19.31
CA VAL A 60 13.70 9.28 18.57
C VAL A 60 12.46 8.91 19.40
N PRO A 61 11.57 9.87 19.69
CA PRO A 61 10.43 9.62 20.59
C PRO A 61 9.41 8.65 19.99
N ILE A 62 9.25 8.65 18.67
CA ILE A 62 8.28 7.79 17.96
C ILE A 62 9.02 7.09 16.84
N LEU A 63 9.10 5.74 16.95
CA LEU A 63 9.68 4.87 15.93
C LEU A 63 8.72 3.71 15.70
N ILE A 64 8.25 3.59 14.46
CA ILE A 64 7.41 2.48 14.01
C ILE A 64 8.02 1.83 12.77
N GLY A 65 7.60 0.62 12.45
CA GLY A 65 8.12 -0.06 11.28
C GLY A 65 7.51 -1.42 11.05
N CYS A 66 7.98 -2.09 10.02
CA CYS A 66 7.60 -3.46 9.73
C CYS A 66 8.64 -4.21 8.90
N SER A 67 8.45 -5.52 8.79
CA SER A 67 9.21 -6.33 7.84
C SER A 67 8.66 -6.19 6.42
N GLY A 68 9.54 -6.30 5.42
CA GLY A 68 9.20 -6.28 4.01
C GLY A 68 9.86 -7.40 3.20
N GLY A 69 9.21 -7.89 2.16
CA GLY A 69 9.79 -8.84 1.19
C GLY A 69 10.83 -8.21 0.27
N GLY A 70 10.78 -6.89 0.15
CA GLY A 70 11.80 -6.01 -0.41
C GLY A 70 11.80 -4.70 0.36
N ILE A 71 12.91 -3.98 0.32
CA ILE A 71 13.14 -2.76 1.10
C ILE A 71 13.53 -1.61 0.18
N VAL A 72 12.91 -0.46 0.39
CA VAL A 72 13.18 0.77 -0.35
C VAL A 72 13.88 1.77 0.55
N GLY A 73 14.93 2.39 0.07
CA GLY A 73 15.64 3.42 0.82
C GLY A 73 16.68 4.14 -0.03
N THR A 74 17.20 5.23 0.50
CA THR A 74 18.20 6.04 -0.18
C THR A 74 19.57 5.78 0.42
N SER A 75 20.53 5.39 -0.41
CA SER A 75 21.93 5.19 -0.01
C SER A 75 22.82 6.25 -0.66
N GLY A 76 23.55 7.01 0.16
CA GLY A 76 24.44 8.06 -0.31
C GLY A 76 23.72 9.25 -0.95
N VAL A 77 24.47 10.03 -1.75
CA VAL A 77 23.91 11.21 -2.42
C VAL A 77 23.04 10.76 -3.59
N ASN A 78 21.73 10.77 -3.39
CA ASN A 78 20.71 10.63 -4.44
C ASN A 78 20.53 9.25 -5.08
N ALA A 79 20.92 8.14 -4.46
CA ALA A 79 20.66 6.80 -4.98
C ALA A 79 19.55 6.09 -4.19
N THR A 80 18.29 6.22 -4.60
CA THR A 80 17.20 5.38 -4.08
C THR A 80 17.27 4.00 -4.73
N GLN A 81 17.15 2.96 -3.91
CA GLN A 81 17.22 1.56 -4.34
C GLN A 81 16.05 0.75 -3.78
N GLU A 82 15.66 -0.24 -4.53
CA GLU A 82 14.71 -1.29 -4.18
C GLU A 82 15.50 -2.59 -4.04
N ILE A 83 15.58 -3.12 -2.83
CA ILE A 83 16.38 -4.32 -2.53
C ILE A 83 15.43 -5.47 -2.23
N GLU A 84 15.31 -6.45 -3.13
CA GLU A 84 14.30 -7.50 -3.05
C GLU A 84 14.81 -8.84 -2.50
N GLU A 85 16.03 -9.25 -2.82
CA GLU A 85 16.49 -10.62 -2.53
C GLU A 85 17.64 -10.73 -1.51
N THR A 86 18.22 -9.61 -1.12
CA THR A 86 19.37 -9.56 -0.22
C THR A 86 19.02 -8.92 1.12
N PRO A 87 19.85 -9.10 2.17
CA PRO A 87 19.66 -8.38 3.42
C PRO A 87 19.57 -6.89 3.19
N ALA A 88 18.53 -6.26 3.75
CA ALA A 88 18.35 -4.82 3.65
C ALA A 88 17.64 -4.25 4.89
N LEU A 89 18.08 -3.08 5.30
CA LEU A 89 17.49 -2.27 6.37
C LEU A 89 17.38 -0.84 5.88
N SER A 90 16.18 -0.25 5.96
CA SER A 90 15.95 1.17 5.67
C SER A 90 15.48 1.88 6.93
N LEU A 91 16.01 3.09 7.15
CA LEU A 91 15.63 3.99 8.24
C LEU A 91 15.30 5.36 7.67
N ALA A 92 14.06 5.82 7.88
CA ALA A 92 13.67 7.20 7.64
C ALA A 92 13.56 7.94 8.97
N LEU A 93 14.08 9.15 9.04
CA LEU A 93 13.97 10.06 10.19
C LEU A 93 13.41 11.40 9.73
N ALA A 94 12.56 12.01 10.56
CA ALA A 94 11.91 13.27 10.26
C ALA A 94 11.98 14.27 11.42
N GLU A 95 12.39 15.52 11.12
CA GLU A 95 12.19 16.71 11.93
C GLU A 95 10.88 17.38 11.47
N LEU A 96 9.89 17.42 12.35
CA LEU A 96 8.51 17.82 12.04
C LEU A 96 8.03 18.96 12.95
N PRO A 97 8.59 20.17 12.80
CA PRO A 97 8.18 21.32 13.60
C PRO A 97 6.70 21.64 13.39
N ASP A 98 5.99 21.96 14.49
CA ASP A 98 4.57 22.30 14.51
C ASP A 98 3.64 21.17 13.99
N VAL A 99 4.11 19.92 14.03
CA VAL A 99 3.31 18.72 13.74
C VAL A 99 3.07 17.95 15.03
N VAL A 100 1.81 17.63 15.28
CA VAL A 100 1.43 16.73 16.37
C VAL A 100 1.40 15.31 15.84
N ILE A 101 2.20 14.42 16.44
CA ILE A 101 2.33 13.02 16.05
C ILE A 101 1.72 12.16 17.15
N THR A 102 0.70 11.39 16.80
CA THR A 102 0.05 10.48 17.75
C THR A 102 0.26 9.05 17.26
N PRO A 103 1.16 8.28 17.91
CA PRO A 103 1.34 6.87 17.60
C PRO A 103 0.22 6.04 18.24
N PHE A 104 -0.23 5.01 17.56
CA PHE A 104 -1.24 4.09 18.07
C PHE A 104 -0.99 2.65 17.63
N ARG A 105 -1.58 1.71 18.39
CA ARG A 105 -1.62 0.28 18.08
C ARG A 105 -3.06 -0.21 18.26
N VAL A 106 -3.53 -0.99 17.27
CA VAL A 106 -4.87 -1.58 17.29
C VAL A 106 -4.75 -3.10 17.07
N VAL A 107 -5.49 -3.87 17.84
CA VAL A 107 -5.60 -5.32 17.68
C VAL A 107 -7.06 -5.68 17.38
N SER A 108 -7.29 -6.84 16.76
CA SER A 108 -8.64 -7.24 16.31
C SER A 108 -9.69 -7.25 17.46
N THR A 109 -9.28 -7.58 18.66
CA THR A 109 -10.16 -7.61 19.84
C THR A 109 -10.54 -6.23 20.39
N SER A 110 -9.90 -5.16 19.91
CA SER A 110 -10.18 -3.78 20.33
C SER A 110 -11.00 -2.99 19.31
N LEU A 111 -11.38 -3.59 18.18
CA LEU A 111 -12.19 -2.89 17.17
C LEU A 111 -13.59 -2.60 17.72
N PRO A 112 -14.05 -1.35 17.57
CA PRO A 112 -15.46 -1.01 17.81
C PRO A 112 -16.37 -1.68 16.77
N ASP A 113 -17.64 -1.84 17.12
CA ASP A 113 -18.65 -2.24 16.14
C ASP A 113 -18.83 -1.17 15.07
N LEU A 114 -18.94 -1.60 13.81
CA LEU A 114 -19.12 -0.70 12.66
C LEU A 114 -20.44 0.08 12.71
N ASP A 115 -21.45 -0.48 13.37
CA ASP A 115 -22.76 0.16 13.58
C ASP A 115 -22.75 1.11 14.80
N GLY A 116 -21.63 1.18 15.54
CA GLY A 116 -21.46 2.04 16.71
C GLY A 116 -21.17 3.50 16.35
N PRO A 117 -21.16 4.41 17.34
CA PRO A 117 -20.86 5.82 17.10
C PRO A 117 -19.38 6.01 16.72
N PRO A 118 -19.06 7.02 15.89
CA PRO A 118 -17.69 7.31 15.44
C PRO A 118 -16.72 7.63 16.58
N ASP A 119 -17.24 8.14 17.71
CA ASP A 119 -16.44 8.50 18.89
C ASP A 119 -15.61 7.31 19.43
N ARG A 120 -16.12 6.07 19.28
CA ARG A 120 -15.38 4.87 19.68
C ARG A 120 -14.10 4.65 18.85
N TRP A 121 -14.16 5.00 17.58
CA TRP A 121 -13.00 4.96 16.69
C TRP A 121 -12.02 6.09 16.98
N VAL A 122 -12.54 7.27 17.37
CA VAL A 122 -11.73 8.40 17.84
C VAL A 122 -11.00 8.04 19.13
N GLU A 123 -11.69 7.44 20.12
CA GLU A 123 -11.10 6.95 21.37
C GLU A 123 -10.00 5.91 21.10
N LEU A 124 -10.20 4.99 20.13
CA LEU A 124 -9.25 3.95 19.78
C LEU A 124 -7.93 4.52 19.24
N VAL A 125 -8.00 5.59 18.43
CA VAL A 125 -6.83 6.24 17.81
C VAL A 125 -6.26 7.35 18.71
N GLY A 126 -7.09 8.00 19.50
CA GLY A 126 -6.68 9.06 20.43
C GLY A 126 -6.47 10.44 19.79
N VAL A 127 -7.06 10.68 18.60
CA VAL A 127 -6.92 11.96 17.87
C VAL A 127 -8.27 12.55 17.54
N ALA A 128 -8.47 13.83 17.83
CA ALA A 128 -9.71 14.53 17.51
C ALA A 128 -9.85 14.77 15.99
N PRO A 129 -11.00 14.45 15.36
CA PRO A 129 -11.19 14.63 13.91
C PRO A 129 -11.05 16.09 13.45
N GLN A 130 -11.32 17.04 14.34
CA GLN A 130 -11.22 18.48 14.08
C GLN A 130 -9.78 18.93 13.77
N THR A 131 -8.77 18.15 14.20
CA THR A 131 -7.37 18.41 13.87
C THR A 131 -7.00 18.01 12.44
N ARG A 132 -7.94 17.38 11.70
CA ARG A 132 -7.79 16.90 10.33
C ARG A 132 -6.54 16.05 10.15
N PRO A 133 -6.40 14.96 10.91
CA PRO A 133 -5.21 14.12 10.84
C PRO A 133 -5.09 13.39 9.51
N SER A 134 -3.85 13.13 9.09
CA SER A 134 -3.50 12.13 8.08
C SER A 134 -2.85 10.93 8.75
N PHE A 135 -2.90 9.75 8.12
CA PHE A 135 -2.47 8.50 8.75
C PHE A 135 -1.45 7.74 7.90
N ILE A 136 -0.41 7.21 8.57
CA ILE A 136 0.48 6.21 8.01
C ILE A 136 0.28 4.91 8.79
N LEU A 137 -0.06 3.83 8.10
CA LEU A 137 -0.54 2.56 8.67
C LEU A 137 0.36 1.40 8.25
N LEU A 138 0.83 0.61 9.20
CA LEU A 138 1.55 -0.64 8.97
C LEU A 138 0.77 -1.76 9.67
N ALA A 139 0.41 -2.81 8.94
CA ALA A 139 -0.49 -3.84 9.46
C ALA A 139 0.04 -5.25 9.23
N ASP A 140 -0.39 -6.17 10.08
CA ASP A 140 -0.15 -7.61 9.89
C ASP A 140 -1.17 -8.16 8.87
N PRO A 141 -0.72 -8.85 7.80
CA PRO A 141 -1.60 -9.36 6.74
C PRO A 141 -2.58 -10.43 7.24
N ILE A 142 -2.25 -11.14 8.33
CA ILE A 142 -3.04 -12.28 8.82
C ILE A 142 -4.16 -11.82 9.77
N SER A 143 -4.10 -10.59 10.26
CA SER A 143 -5.05 -10.10 11.29
C SER A 143 -6.53 -10.09 10.86
N GLY A 144 -6.82 -10.14 9.55
CA GLY A 144 -8.19 -10.17 8.99
C GLY A 144 -9.06 -8.95 9.28
N MET A 145 -8.53 -7.96 10.00
CA MET A 145 -9.29 -6.81 10.53
C MET A 145 -9.23 -5.58 9.63
N MET A 146 -8.41 -5.57 8.59
CA MET A 146 -8.08 -4.33 7.88
C MET A 146 -9.27 -3.67 7.20
N THR A 147 -10.18 -4.44 6.60
CA THR A 147 -11.38 -3.89 5.96
C THR A 147 -12.24 -3.12 6.96
N ASP A 148 -12.53 -3.73 8.10
CA ASP A 148 -13.37 -3.12 9.14
C ASP A 148 -12.65 -1.93 9.79
N PHE A 149 -11.33 -2.05 10.02
CA PHE A 149 -10.53 -0.97 10.58
C PHE A 149 -10.49 0.25 9.66
N LEU A 150 -10.24 0.08 8.36
CA LEU A 150 -10.23 1.19 7.39
C LEU A 150 -11.62 1.82 7.24
N GLN A 151 -12.68 1.00 7.20
CA GLN A 151 -14.06 1.50 7.16
C GLN A 151 -14.40 2.34 8.41
N GLY A 152 -13.99 1.89 9.59
CA GLY A 152 -14.18 2.63 10.82
C GLY A 152 -13.38 3.93 10.87
N LEU A 153 -12.12 3.91 10.36
CA LEU A 153 -11.34 5.14 10.23
C LEU A 153 -11.91 6.13 9.21
N ASP A 154 -12.45 5.65 8.09
CA ASP A 154 -13.12 6.52 7.11
C ASP A 154 -14.41 7.13 7.67
N TYR A 155 -15.11 6.38 8.51
CA TYR A 155 -16.28 6.86 9.23
C TYR A 155 -15.96 7.93 10.28
N ALA A 156 -14.90 7.72 11.07
CA ALA A 156 -14.48 8.65 12.12
C ALA A 156 -13.72 9.88 11.59
N TYR A 157 -12.98 9.71 10.49
CA TYR A 157 -12.14 10.74 9.89
C TYR A 157 -12.41 10.86 8.38
N PRO A 158 -13.60 11.34 7.99
CA PRO A 158 -13.99 11.43 6.59
C PRO A 158 -13.04 12.35 5.81
N GLY A 159 -12.56 11.87 4.65
CA GLY A 159 -11.64 12.62 3.78
C GLY A 159 -10.20 12.72 4.29
N ALA A 160 -9.86 12.12 5.43
CA ALA A 160 -8.47 12.05 5.89
C ALA A 160 -7.66 11.12 4.99
N THR A 161 -6.48 11.57 4.56
CA THR A 161 -5.54 10.74 3.80
C THR A 161 -4.99 9.62 4.66
N LYS A 162 -5.07 8.38 4.18
CA LYS A 162 -4.53 7.19 4.84
C LYS A 162 -3.69 6.41 3.82
N VAL A 163 -2.41 6.20 4.12
CA VAL A 163 -1.49 5.43 3.30
C VAL A 163 -0.76 4.40 4.15
N GLY A 164 -0.25 3.37 3.52
CA GLY A 164 0.53 2.37 4.23
C GLY A 164 0.60 1.03 3.51
N GLY A 165 0.91 -0.02 4.27
CA GLY A 165 1.01 -1.36 3.70
C GLY A 165 0.94 -2.47 4.75
N LEU A 166 0.61 -3.66 4.26
CA LEU A 166 0.63 -4.88 5.05
C LEU A 166 2.06 -5.44 5.06
N ALA A 167 2.59 -5.68 6.25
CA ALA A 167 3.90 -6.28 6.44
C ALA A 167 4.04 -7.56 5.61
N SER A 168 5.24 -7.84 5.16
CA SER A 168 5.52 -9.03 4.37
C SER A 168 6.85 -9.65 4.82
N GLY A 169 7.03 -10.93 4.53
CA GLY A 169 8.22 -11.66 4.91
C GLY A 169 8.95 -12.30 3.74
N GLY A 170 8.50 -12.05 2.50
CA GLY A 170 8.99 -12.76 1.33
C GLY A 170 8.51 -14.23 1.29
N PRO A 171 8.94 -15.01 0.29
CA PRO A 171 8.40 -16.35 0.02
C PRO A 171 8.63 -17.39 1.13
N ALA A 172 9.65 -17.20 1.96
CA ALA A 172 10.03 -18.13 3.01
C ALA A 172 9.42 -17.84 4.39
N VAL A 173 8.83 -16.64 4.58
CA VAL A 173 8.32 -16.19 5.88
C VAL A 173 6.86 -15.80 5.73
N GLN A 174 5.97 -16.64 6.23
CA GLN A 174 4.51 -16.46 6.09
C GLN A 174 3.95 -15.33 6.95
N GLN A 175 4.69 -14.86 7.97
CA GLN A 175 4.23 -13.83 8.90
C GLN A 175 5.13 -12.60 8.83
N GLY A 176 4.51 -11.43 8.64
CA GLY A 176 5.18 -10.14 8.82
C GLY A 176 5.36 -9.81 10.30
N SER A 177 6.32 -8.95 10.58
CA SER A 177 6.51 -8.39 11.93
C SER A 177 6.27 -6.88 11.88
N LEU A 178 5.65 -6.37 12.94
CA LEU A 178 5.47 -4.93 13.18
C LEU A 178 6.43 -4.49 14.28
N PHE A 179 6.90 -3.26 14.22
CA PHE A 179 7.79 -2.67 15.22
C PHE A 179 7.13 -1.42 15.82
N TYR A 180 7.06 -1.37 17.15
CA TYR A 180 6.39 -0.31 17.87
C TYR A 180 6.89 -0.23 19.32
N GLN A 181 7.20 0.99 19.79
CA GLN A 181 7.61 1.25 21.18
C GLN A 181 8.70 0.29 21.71
N GLY A 182 9.74 0.05 20.92
CA GLY A 182 10.88 -0.78 21.35
C GLY A 182 10.69 -2.28 21.22
N ALA A 183 9.55 -2.76 20.72
CA ALA A 183 9.23 -4.17 20.61
C ALA A 183 8.92 -4.59 19.16
N ALA A 184 9.24 -5.86 18.86
CA ALA A 184 8.71 -6.55 17.69
C ALA A 184 7.37 -7.20 18.07
N LEU A 185 6.35 -6.99 17.24
CA LEU A 185 4.97 -7.38 17.49
C LEU A 185 4.44 -8.24 16.35
N GLN A 186 3.47 -9.08 16.68
CA GLN A 186 2.67 -9.82 15.71
C GLN A 186 1.20 -9.45 15.87
N GLY A 187 0.49 -9.41 14.75
CA GLY A 187 -0.93 -9.11 14.70
C GLY A 187 -1.28 -7.64 14.89
N GLY A 188 -2.38 -7.23 14.28
CA GLY A 188 -2.95 -5.90 14.40
C GLY A 188 -2.37 -4.87 13.44
N VAL A 189 -2.47 -3.61 13.84
CA VAL A 189 -2.02 -2.42 13.11
C VAL A 189 -1.20 -1.55 14.04
N VAL A 190 -0.10 -1.01 13.57
CA VAL A 190 0.61 0.11 14.18
C VAL A 190 0.53 1.30 13.21
N GLY A 191 0.37 2.49 13.73
CA GLY A 191 0.26 3.68 12.89
C GLY A 191 0.63 4.95 13.61
N VAL A 192 0.74 6.01 12.83
CA VAL A 192 0.83 7.38 13.33
C VAL A 192 -0.23 8.23 12.67
N ALA A 193 -0.89 9.05 13.48
CA ALA A 193 -1.72 10.16 13.01
C ALA A 193 -0.89 11.44 13.07
N LEU A 194 -0.88 12.19 11.97
CA LEU A 194 -0.15 13.43 11.80
C LEU A 194 -1.13 14.59 11.63
N SER A 195 -1.02 15.62 12.44
CA SER A 195 -1.83 16.82 12.34
C SER A 195 -1.01 18.09 12.57
N GLY A 196 -1.54 19.26 12.24
CA GLY A 196 -0.80 20.53 12.32
C GLY A 196 -0.18 20.93 10.97
N GLN A 197 1.07 21.40 10.98
CA GLN A 197 1.76 21.93 9.79
C GLN A 197 2.30 20.84 8.85
N VAL A 198 1.43 19.90 8.46
CA VAL A 198 1.76 18.79 7.57
C VAL A 198 0.62 18.48 6.62
N VAL A 199 0.98 18.18 5.38
CA VAL A 199 0.10 17.58 4.36
C VAL A 199 0.70 16.26 3.95
N LEU A 200 -0.15 15.24 3.88
CA LEU A 200 0.17 13.93 3.33
C LEU A 200 -0.62 13.73 2.04
N ASP A 201 0.07 13.85 0.92
CA ASP A 201 -0.51 13.56 -0.39
C ASP A 201 -0.34 12.07 -0.70
N ALA A 202 -1.33 11.47 -1.38
CA ALA A 202 -1.31 10.07 -1.76
C ALA A 202 -1.34 9.89 -3.27
N ILE A 203 -0.46 9.04 -3.81
CA ILE A 203 -0.52 8.52 -5.18
C ILE A 203 -0.78 7.02 -5.08
N VAL A 204 -1.78 6.52 -5.80
CA VAL A 204 -2.15 5.10 -5.84
C VAL A 204 -2.08 4.63 -7.30
N ALA A 205 -0.94 4.08 -7.69
CA ALA A 205 -0.69 3.60 -9.05
C ALA A 205 -1.05 2.12 -9.16
N GLN A 206 -2.08 1.82 -9.95
CA GLN A 206 -2.55 0.45 -10.18
C GLN A 206 -1.70 -0.23 -11.25
N GLY A 207 -1.51 -1.53 -11.12
CA GLY A 207 -0.67 -2.28 -12.05
C GLY A 207 -1.45 -3.07 -13.11
N CYS A 208 -2.74 -2.85 -13.24
CA CYS A 208 -3.61 -3.66 -14.07
C CYS A 208 -4.45 -2.81 -15.01
N ARG A 209 -4.59 -3.25 -16.27
CA ARG A 209 -5.49 -2.63 -17.24
C ARG A 209 -6.74 -3.47 -17.46
N PRO A 210 -7.91 -2.84 -17.70
CA PRO A 210 -9.13 -3.55 -18.01
C PRO A 210 -9.04 -4.25 -19.38
N VAL A 211 -9.69 -5.42 -19.49
CA VAL A 211 -9.86 -6.17 -20.74
C VAL A 211 -11.29 -6.67 -20.86
N GLY A 212 -11.82 -6.66 -22.08
CA GLY A 212 -13.19 -7.07 -22.37
C GLY A 212 -14.27 -6.14 -21.80
N PRO A 213 -15.54 -6.57 -21.88
CA PRO A 213 -16.66 -5.77 -21.44
C PRO A 213 -16.78 -5.71 -19.92
N MET A 214 -17.58 -4.75 -19.45
CA MET A 214 -17.96 -4.63 -18.04
C MET A 214 -19.21 -5.48 -17.79
N TYR A 215 -19.20 -6.18 -16.66
CA TYR A 215 -20.31 -7.00 -16.20
C TYR A 215 -20.91 -6.47 -14.91
N GLN A 216 -22.20 -6.73 -14.72
CA GLN A 216 -22.87 -6.59 -13.43
C GLN A 216 -23.10 -7.98 -12.83
N VAL A 217 -22.79 -8.17 -11.57
CA VAL A 217 -23.11 -9.38 -10.82
C VAL A 217 -24.62 -9.44 -10.61
N VAL A 218 -25.26 -10.49 -11.13
CA VAL A 218 -26.69 -10.74 -10.96
C VAL A 218 -26.95 -11.64 -9.76
N GLU A 219 -26.11 -12.65 -9.57
CA GLU A 219 -26.22 -13.63 -8.49
C GLU A 219 -24.83 -13.93 -7.91
N GLY A 220 -24.71 -13.93 -6.57
CA GLY A 220 -23.47 -14.24 -5.87
C GLY A 220 -23.71 -14.62 -4.41
N ASP A 221 -22.77 -15.36 -3.84
CA ASP A 221 -22.78 -15.75 -2.43
C ASP A 221 -21.38 -15.64 -1.84
N ARG A 222 -21.27 -14.94 -0.72
CA ARG A 222 -19.99 -14.67 -0.01
C ARG A 222 -18.95 -14.04 -0.93
N ASN A 223 -17.99 -14.82 -1.40
CA ASN A 223 -16.92 -14.42 -2.33
C ASN A 223 -17.05 -15.10 -3.70
N ILE A 224 -18.21 -15.70 -4.01
CA ILE A 224 -18.46 -16.46 -5.23
C ILE A 224 -19.41 -15.67 -6.13
N ILE A 225 -19.03 -15.46 -7.37
CA ILE A 225 -19.85 -14.92 -8.44
C ILE A 225 -20.51 -16.11 -9.16
N LEU A 226 -21.84 -16.17 -9.15
CA LEU A 226 -22.62 -17.24 -9.75
C LEU A 226 -23.12 -16.87 -11.13
N LYS A 227 -23.58 -15.63 -11.33
CA LYS A 227 -24.06 -15.12 -12.62
C LYS A 227 -23.66 -13.67 -12.81
N VAL A 228 -23.31 -13.34 -14.04
CA VAL A 228 -23.01 -11.99 -14.50
C VAL A 228 -23.84 -11.65 -15.72
N GLN A 229 -24.05 -10.36 -15.97
CA GLN A 229 -24.69 -9.82 -17.16
C GLN A 229 -23.86 -8.66 -17.68
N GLU A 230 -23.64 -8.59 -18.97
CA GLU A 230 -22.94 -7.45 -19.58
C GLU A 230 -23.72 -6.15 -19.39
N THR A 231 -23.03 -5.07 -18.97
CA THR A 231 -23.68 -3.78 -18.63
C THR A 231 -24.12 -3.00 -19.87
N ALA A 232 -23.45 -3.18 -21.00
CA ALA A 232 -23.75 -2.46 -22.26
C ALA A 232 -24.79 -3.14 -23.15
N GLY A 233 -25.27 -4.34 -22.78
CA GLY A 233 -26.14 -5.16 -23.60
C GLY A 233 -27.47 -5.53 -22.92
N SER A 234 -28.43 -6.03 -23.72
CA SER A 234 -29.67 -6.70 -23.25
C SER A 234 -29.47 -8.20 -23.08
N GLY A 235 -28.21 -8.64 -22.88
CA GLY A 235 -27.86 -10.06 -22.79
C GLY A 235 -28.54 -10.77 -21.61
N THR A 236 -28.75 -12.07 -21.74
CA THR A 236 -29.21 -12.90 -20.62
C THR A 236 -28.05 -13.10 -19.61
N PRO A 237 -28.37 -13.20 -18.32
CA PRO A 237 -27.34 -13.57 -17.34
C PRO A 237 -26.68 -14.92 -17.69
N LEU A 238 -25.35 -14.97 -17.59
CA LEU A 238 -24.55 -16.17 -17.88
C LEU A 238 -23.58 -16.47 -16.73
N PRO A 239 -23.06 -17.72 -16.64
CA PRO A 239 -22.00 -18.05 -15.71
C PRO A 239 -20.72 -17.23 -16.00
N PRO A 240 -20.01 -16.73 -14.99
CA PRO A 240 -18.83 -15.90 -15.22
C PRO A 240 -17.67 -16.64 -15.91
N LEU A 241 -17.59 -17.97 -15.84
CA LEU A 241 -16.64 -18.75 -16.62
C LEU A 241 -16.91 -18.69 -18.12
N GLU A 242 -18.20 -18.65 -18.53
CA GLU A 242 -18.57 -18.48 -19.92
C GLU A 242 -18.18 -17.10 -20.44
N ALA A 243 -18.44 -16.05 -19.66
CA ALA A 243 -17.95 -14.69 -19.94
C ALA A 243 -16.42 -14.63 -20.08
N LEU A 244 -15.70 -15.37 -19.23
CA LEU A 244 -14.23 -15.47 -19.30
C LEU A 244 -13.77 -16.24 -20.56
N GLN A 245 -14.49 -17.28 -20.98
CA GLN A 245 -14.17 -18.02 -22.20
C GLN A 245 -14.43 -17.19 -23.47
N GLU A 246 -15.50 -16.41 -23.49
CA GLU A 246 -15.77 -15.45 -24.57
C GLU A 246 -14.66 -14.39 -24.63
N LEU A 247 -14.30 -13.78 -23.49
CA LEU A 247 -13.17 -12.86 -23.42
C LEU A 247 -11.88 -13.49 -23.95
N ALA A 248 -11.56 -14.73 -23.53
CA ALA A 248 -10.32 -15.39 -23.93
C ALA A 248 -10.25 -15.67 -25.44
N ALA A 249 -11.39 -15.77 -26.12
CA ALA A 249 -11.44 -15.90 -27.58
C ALA A 249 -11.07 -14.61 -28.30
N ASP A 250 -11.37 -13.46 -27.69
CA ASP A 250 -11.12 -12.12 -28.26
C ASP A 250 -9.72 -11.56 -27.94
N LEU A 251 -9.01 -12.15 -26.96
CA LEU A 251 -7.66 -11.72 -26.59
C LEU A 251 -6.63 -12.03 -27.70
N THR A 252 -5.65 -11.15 -27.87
CA THR A 252 -4.46 -11.42 -28.70
C THR A 252 -3.67 -12.62 -28.17
N PRO A 253 -2.81 -13.25 -28.97
CA PRO A 253 -1.94 -14.35 -28.48
C PRO A 253 -1.12 -13.95 -27.27
N GLU A 254 -0.55 -12.73 -27.25
CA GLU A 254 0.27 -12.17 -26.17
C GLU A 254 -0.58 -11.95 -24.90
N GLU A 255 -1.78 -11.37 -25.05
CA GLU A 255 -2.71 -11.18 -23.93
C GLU A 255 -3.19 -12.50 -23.35
N ARG A 256 -3.39 -13.50 -24.19
CA ARG A 256 -3.81 -14.84 -23.76
C ARG A 256 -2.74 -15.55 -22.95
N GLU A 257 -1.47 -15.39 -23.32
CA GLU A 257 -0.34 -15.89 -22.55
C GLU A 257 -0.26 -15.15 -21.20
N LEU A 258 -0.38 -13.83 -21.20
CA LEU A 258 -0.40 -13.02 -20.00
C LEU A 258 -1.57 -13.38 -19.07
N ALA A 259 -2.75 -13.63 -19.61
CA ALA A 259 -3.95 -14.00 -18.86
C ALA A 259 -3.80 -15.31 -18.08
N GLN A 260 -2.99 -16.26 -18.57
CA GLN A 260 -2.75 -17.52 -17.86
C GLN A 260 -2.08 -17.33 -16.49
N GLN A 261 -1.34 -16.23 -16.28
CA GLN A 261 -0.57 -15.97 -15.08
C GLN A 261 -1.00 -14.70 -14.34
N SER A 262 -1.68 -13.78 -15.02
CA SER A 262 -1.86 -12.42 -14.55
C SER A 262 -3.27 -11.88 -14.84
N LEU A 263 -4.29 -12.73 -14.73
CA LEU A 263 -5.70 -12.35 -14.86
C LEU A 263 -6.33 -12.10 -13.49
N PHE A 264 -7.04 -10.99 -13.38
CA PHE A 264 -7.67 -10.50 -12.16
C PHE A 264 -9.10 -10.02 -12.43
N VAL A 265 -9.84 -9.75 -11.36
CA VAL A 265 -11.16 -9.09 -11.43
C VAL A 265 -11.05 -7.71 -10.80
N GLY A 266 -11.32 -6.69 -11.60
CA GLY A 266 -11.53 -5.33 -11.10
C GLY A 266 -12.95 -5.19 -10.58
N VAL A 267 -13.11 -4.78 -9.33
CA VAL A 267 -14.39 -4.48 -8.67
C VAL A 267 -14.57 -2.97 -8.64
N ALA A 268 -15.59 -2.45 -9.34
CA ALA A 268 -15.84 -1.02 -9.38
C ALA A 268 -16.30 -0.51 -8.01
N GLN A 269 -15.67 0.59 -7.54
CA GLN A 269 -15.97 1.16 -6.23
C GLN A 269 -17.17 2.10 -6.24
N SER A 270 -17.51 2.68 -7.38
CA SER A 270 -18.69 3.53 -7.51
C SER A 270 -19.83 2.80 -8.22
N GLY A 271 -20.98 2.66 -7.56
CA GLY A 271 -22.21 2.17 -8.19
C GLY A 271 -22.86 3.16 -9.17
N PHE A 272 -22.53 4.46 -9.04
CA PHE A 272 -23.24 5.56 -9.72
C PHE A 272 -22.45 6.21 -10.85
N LYS A 273 -21.11 6.09 -10.86
CA LYS A 273 -20.26 6.65 -11.92
C LYS A 273 -20.53 5.91 -13.23
N GLN A 274 -20.99 6.63 -14.27
CA GLN A 274 -21.37 6.00 -15.54
C GLN A 274 -20.15 5.55 -16.35
N VAL A 275 -19.11 6.37 -16.41
CA VAL A 275 -17.84 6.07 -17.07
C VAL A 275 -16.81 5.79 -16.00
N LEU A 276 -16.30 4.56 -15.94
CA LEU A 276 -15.27 4.15 -15.01
C LEU A 276 -13.90 4.28 -15.67
N GLU A 277 -12.95 4.81 -14.92
CA GLU A 277 -11.53 4.92 -15.28
C GLU A 277 -10.73 3.81 -14.56
N PRO A 278 -9.50 3.50 -14.99
CA PRO A 278 -8.70 2.45 -14.35
C PRO A 278 -8.60 2.57 -12.83
N GLY A 279 -8.44 3.79 -12.29
CA GLY A 279 -8.37 4.06 -10.85
C GLY A 279 -9.67 3.85 -10.06
N ASP A 280 -10.81 3.60 -10.72
CA ASP A 280 -12.09 3.36 -10.05
C ASP A 280 -12.31 1.90 -9.63
N PHE A 281 -11.36 1.02 -9.91
CA PHE A 281 -11.46 -0.40 -9.61
C PHE A 281 -10.54 -0.81 -8.46
N LEU A 282 -11.01 -1.76 -7.65
CA LEU A 282 -10.14 -2.55 -6.78
C LEU A 282 -9.81 -3.87 -7.46
N ILE A 283 -8.53 -4.15 -7.63
CA ILE A 283 -8.07 -5.37 -8.26
C ILE A 283 -8.10 -6.52 -7.25
N ARG A 284 -8.72 -7.63 -7.64
CA ARG A 284 -8.92 -8.81 -6.80
C ARG A 284 -8.45 -10.08 -7.48
N ASN A 285 -7.85 -10.96 -6.71
CA ASN A 285 -7.44 -12.28 -7.20
C ASN A 285 -8.65 -13.13 -7.61
N LEU A 286 -8.48 -13.89 -8.67
CA LEU A 286 -9.28 -15.08 -8.93
C LEU A 286 -8.79 -16.20 -8.00
N MET A 287 -9.63 -16.57 -7.03
CA MET A 287 -9.32 -17.57 -6.00
C MET A 287 -9.60 -19.01 -6.45
N GLY A 288 -10.51 -19.16 -7.40
CA GLY A 288 -10.89 -20.47 -7.93
C GLY A 288 -12.00 -20.38 -8.97
N VAL A 289 -12.14 -21.47 -9.70
CA VAL A 289 -13.14 -21.65 -10.76
C VAL A 289 -13.87 -22.95 -10.51
N ASP A 290 -15.20 -22.95 -10.57
CA ASP A 290 -16.00 -24.18 -10.64
C ASP A 290 -16.18 -24.58 -12.11
N PRO A 291 -15.53 -25.66 -12.58
CA PRO A 291 -15.62 -26.05 -13.97
C PRO A 291 -16.97 -26.64 -14.36
N ARG A 292 -17.84 -26.99 -13.38
CA ARG A 292 -19.16 -27.58 -13.63
C ARG A 292 -20.27 -26.54 -13.64
N GLY A 293 -20.30 -25.69 -12.62
CA GLY A 293 -21.30 -24.63 -12.47
C GLY A 293 -20.91 -23.31 -13.12
N GLY A 294 -19.66 -23.15 -13.53
CA GLY A 294 -19.14 -21.92 -14.15
C GLY A 294 -18.96 -20.75 -13.19
N ALA A 295 -19.03 -20.97 -11.87
CA ALA A 295 -18.85 -19.94 -10.86
C ALA A 295 -17.38 -19.55 -10.68
N LEU A 296 -17.12 -18.28 -10.34
CA LEU A 296 -15.79 -17.77 -10.00
C LEU A 296 -15.74 -17.29 -8.54
N ALA A 297 -14.71 -17.73 -7.80
CA ALA A 297 -14.41 -17.18 -6.49
C ALA A 297 -13.37 -16.07 -6.63
N ILE A 298 -13.60 -14.93 -5.96
CA ILE A 298 -12.69 -13.77 -5.95
C ILE A 298 -12.25 -13.41 -4.54
N GLY A 299 -11.18 -12.65 -4.41
CA GLY A 299 -10.65 -12.17 -3.13
C GLY A 299 -11.44 -10.98 -2.56
N ASP A 300 -12.76 -10.96 -2.70
CA ASP A 300 -13.65 -9.91 -2.17
C ASP A 300 -15.04 -10.48 -1.85
N ARG A 301 -15.82 -9.71 -1.09
CA ARG A 301 -17.21 -10.03 -0.81
C ARG A 301 -18.10 -9.65 -1.98
N VAL A 302 -18.79 -10.63 -2.55
CA VAL A 302 -19.68 -10.46 -3.71
C VAL A 302 -21.08 -10.06 -3.27
N ARG A 303 -21.68 -9.13 -4.01
CA ARG A 303 -23.08 -8.69 -3.82
C ARG A 303 -23.72 -8.50 -5.20
N PRO A 304 -25.01 -8.87 -5.39
CA PRO A 304 -25.76 -8.49 -6.57
C PRO A 304 -25.72 -6.97 -6.81
N GLY A 305 -25.61 -6.56 -8.05
CA GLY A 305 -25.49 -5.16 -8.44
C GLY A 305 -24.06 -4.63 -8.54
N MET A 306 -23.07 -5.35 -8.01
CA MET A 306 -21.65 -4.99 -8.19
C MET A 306 -21.27 -5.00 -9.66
N ARG A 307 -20.48 -4.01 -10.08
CA ARG A 307 -19.88 -3.99 -11.42
C ARG A 307 -18.47 -4.50 -11.36
N ILE A 308 -18.16 -5.41 -12.28
CA ILE A 308 -16.84 -6.03 -12.40
C ILE A 308 -16.35 -5.96 -13.84
N GLN A 309 -15.02 -5.98 -14.00
CA GLN A 309 -14.38 -6.13 -15.30
C GLN A 309 -13.12 -6.99 -15.12
N PHE A 310 -12.80 -7.81 -16.12
CA PHE A 310 -11.54 -8.54 -16.09
C PHE A 310 -10.36 -7.59 -16.33
N HIS A 311 -9.25 -7.86 -15.69
CA HIS A 311 -8.04 -7.05 -15.75
C HIS A 311 -6.82 -7.92 -15.97
N LEU A 312 -5.89 -7.44 -16.77
CA LEU A 312 -4.56 -8.04 -16.94
C LEU A 312 -3.51 -7.17 -16.26
N ARG A 313 -2.60 -7.82 -15.52
CA ARG A 313 -1.41 -7.13 -15.02
C ARG A 313 -0.36 -7.10 -16.12
N ASP A 314 0.05 -5.91 -16.49
CA ASP A 314 0.93 -5.61 -17.60
C ASP A 314 1.98 -4.60 -17.15
N ALA A 315 3.26 -4.89 -17.39
CA ALA A 315 4.36 -4.03 -16.99
C ALA A 315 4.31 -2.64 -17.65
N GLY A 316 3.92 -2.59 -18.94
CA GLY A 316 3.75 -1.34 -19.67
C GLY A 316 2.63 -0.49 -19.08
N ALA A 317 1.44 -1.08 -18.90
CA ALA A 317 0.29 -0.41 -18.31
C ALA A 317 0.59 0.08 -16.87
N SER A 318 1.33 -0.72 -16.08
CA SER A 318 1.76 -0.33 -14.74
C SER A 318 2.72 0.86 -14.75
N ALA A 319 3.63 0.91 -15.72
CA ALA A 319 4.56 2.01 -15.90
C ALA A 319 3.85 3.29 -16.34
N ASP A 320 2.96 3.20 -17.32
CA ASP A 320 2.21 4.33 -17.89
C ASP A 320 1.27 4.95 -16.84
N ASP A 321 0.62 4.13 -16.02
CA ASP A 321 -0.25 4.61 -14.95
C ASP A 321 0.55 5.37 -13.88
N LEU A 322 1.65 4.79 -13.40
CA LEU A 322 2.53 5.45 -12.43
C LEU A 322 3.08 6.76 -12.98
N GLU A 323 3.58 6.75 -14.21
CA GLU A 323 4.11 7.96 -14.87
C GLU A 323 3.04 9.06 -15.00
N THR A 324 1.84 8.67 -15.40
CA THR A 324 0.71 9.62 -15.58
C THR A 324 0.36 10.29 -14.25
N LEU A 325 0.23 9.51 -13.17
CA LEU A 325 -0.11 10.03 -11.84
C LEU A 325 1.00 10.92 -11.26
N LEU A 326 2.26 10.55 -11.43
CA LEU A 326 3.40 11.36 -11.00
C LEU A 326 3.51 12.67 -11.77
N ARG A 327 3.24 12.65 -13.08
CA ARG A 327 3.19 13.84 -13.93
C ARG A 327 2.05 14.77 -13.51
N GLN A 328 0.88 14.23 -13.20
CA GLN A 328 -0.26 14.99 -12.68
C GLN A 328 0.07 15.62 -11.33
N TYR A 329 0.67 14.88 -10.42
CA TYR A 329 1.10 15.39 -9.12
C TYR A 329 2.06 16.56 -9.26
N LYS A 330 3.12 16.43 -10.08
CA LYS A 330 4.06 17.52 -10.37
C LYS A 330 3.36 18.75 -10.98
N GLY A 331 2.39 18.54 -11.85
CA GLY A 331 1.62 19.61 -12.47
C GLY A 331 0.67 20.34 -11.52
N GLN A 332 0.12 19.64 -10.53
CA GLN A 332 -0.78 20.21 -9.52
C GLN A 332 -0.04 20.93 -8.38
N GLN A 333 1.24 20.66 -8.19
CA GLN A 333 2.08 21.18 -7.12
C GLN A 333 3.31 21.93 -7.65
N PRO A 334 3.14 22.95 -8.54
CA PRO A 334 4.28 23.65 -9.14
C PRO A 334 5.04 24.44 -8.07
N GLY A 335 6.33 24.13 -7.91
CA GLY A 335 7.21 24.84 -6.96
C GLY A 335 7.08 24.42 -5.50
N VAL A 336 6.23 23.43 -5.18
CA VAL A 336 6.13 22.86 -3.83
C VAL A 336 7.25 21.83 -3.63
N SER A 337 8.03 21.99 -2.55
CA SER A 337 9.07 21.03 -2.16
C SER A 337 8.48 19.99 -1.22
N SER A 338 8.60 18.72 -1.59
CA SER A 338 8.29 17.60 -0.71
C SER A 338 9.42 17.42 0.30
N ALA A 339 9.08 17.20 1.57
CA ALA A 339 10.06 16.97 2.61
C ALA A 339 10.59 15.53 2.59
N GLY A 340 9.70 14.57 2.37
CA GLY A 340 10.01 13.15 2.30
C GLY A 340 8.85 12.32 1.76
N ALA A 341 9.11 11.06 1.43
CA ALA A 341 8.08 10.15 0.94
C ALA A 341 8.28 8.72 1.44
N LEU A 342 7.16 8.02 1.53
CA LEU A 342 7.11 6.58 1.78
C LEU A 342 6.50 5.86 0.58
N MET A 343 7.07 4.72 0.22
CA MET A 343 6.63 3.86 -0.87
C MET A 343 6.16 2.52 -0.30
N PHE A 344 4.96 2.13 -0.67
CA PHE A 344 4.34 0.84 -0.34
C PHE A 344 3.99 0.15 -1.67
N ALA A 345 4.84 -0.76 -2.11
CA ALA A 345 4.69 -1.44 -3.39
C ALA A 345 4.30 -2.90 -3.20
N CYS A 346 3.48 -3.43 -4.09
CA CYS A 346 3.13 -4.84 -4.07
C CYS A 346 4.37 -5.73 -4.26
N LEU A 347 4.46 -6.86 -3.54
CA LEU A 347 5.49 -7.90 -3.74
C LEU A 347 5.61 -8.41 -5.19
N GLY A 348 4.57 -8.22 -5.98
CA GLY A 348 4.58 -8.59 -7.38
C GLY A 348 5.12 -7.51 -8.32
N ARG A 349 5.47 -6.33 -7.84
CA ARG A 349 6.12 -5.24 -8.61
C ARG A 349 7.65 -5.45 -8.64
N GLY A 350 8.40 -4.39 -8.77
CA GLY A 350 9.85 -4.42 -8.77
C GLY A 350 10.47 -5.13 -9.97
N GLU A 351 11.65 -5.70 -9.80
CA GLU A 351 12.42 -6.31 -10.87
C GLU A 351 11.70 -7.48 -11.53
N ARG A 352 10.88 -8.21 -10.76
CA ARG A 352 10.10 -9.33 -11.29
C ARG A 352 9.06 -8.89 -12.33
N LEU A 353 8.42 -7.73 -12.16
CA LEU A 353 7.45 -7.20 -13.11
C LEU A 353 8.13 -6.52 -14.29
N TYR A 354 9.08 -5.62 -14.00
CA TYR A 354 9.64 -4.72 -14.98
C TYR A 354 10.90 -5.24 -15.67
N GLN A 355 11.49 -6.33 -15.19
CA GLN A 355 12.80 -6.86 -15.62
C GLN A 355 13.90 -5.79 -15.53
N LYS A 356 13.73 -4.84 -14.61
CA LYS A 356 14.65 -3.74 -14.33
C LYS A 356 14.61 -3.44 -12.83
N PRO A 357 15.78 -3.33 -12.17
CA PRO A 357 15.84 -2.94 -10.77
C PRO A 357 15.46 -1.47 -10.57
N ASN A 358 14.93 -1.16 -9.41
CA ASN A 358 14.63 0.21 -8.95
C ASN A 358 13.64 0.98 -9.84
N PHE A 359 12.69 0.30 -10.49
CA PHE A 359 11.86 0.92 -11.52
C PHE A 359 10.92 1.99 -10.95
N ASP A 360 10.12 1.63 -9.93
CA ASP A 360 9.12 2.53 -9.34
C ASP A 360 9.80 3.72 -8.63
N SER A 361 10.87 3.47 -7.89
CA SER A 361 11.61 4.51 -7.17
C SER A 361 12.38 5.46 -8.11
N GLN A 362 12.92 4.96 -9.21
CA GLN A 362 13.57 5.81 -10.22
C GLN A 362 12.54 6.67 -10.95
N MET A 363 11.36 6.12 -11.30
CA MET A 363 10.29 6.88 -11.91
C MET A 363 9.76 7.96 -10.95
N PHE A 364 9.56 7.63 -9.67
CA PHE A 364 9.21 8.62 -8.66
C PHE A 364 10.20 9.79 -8.65
N ARG A 365 11.49 9.54 -8.64
CA ARG A 365 12.53 10.58 -8.61
C ARG A 365 12.57 11.48 -9.85
N GLN A 366 12.12 11.01 -11.01
CA GLN A 366 12.06 11.87 -12.22
C GLN A 366 11.02 12.99 -12.09
N TYR A 367 10.00 12.80 -11.26
CA TYR A 367 8.90 13.73 -11.07
C TYR A 367 8.94 14.45 -9.73
N VAL A 368 9.40 13.78 -8.67
CA VAL A 368 9.50 14.29 -7.29
C VAL A 368 10.98 14.29 -6.91
N GLU A 369 11.69 15.28 -7.48
CA GLU A 369 13.15 15.41 -7.38
C GLU A 369 13.60 15.66 -5.92
N ASP A 370 14.81 15.17 -5.59
CA ASP A 370 15.49 15.38 -4.30
C ASP A 370 14.71 14.99 -3.04
N THR A 371 13.59 14.27 -3.18
CA THR A 371 12.78 13.82 -2.06
C THR A 371 13.32 12.49 -1.52
N PRO A 372 13.75 12.42 -0.24
CA PRO A 372 14.14 11.16 0.39
C PRO A 372 12.98 10.17 0.38
N LEU A 373 13.23 8.95 -0.13
CA LEU A 373 12.23 7.90 -0.25
C LEU A 373 12.66 6.69 0.59
N SER A 374 11.75 6.19 1.42
CA SER A 374 11.87 4.93 2.15
C SER A 374 10.61 4.10 1.98
N GLY A 375 10.66 2.82 2.27
CA GLY A 375 9.47 1.97 2.16
C GLY A 375 9.78 0.50 2.07
N PHE A 376 8.78 -0.26 1.64
CA PHE A 376 8.92 -1.72 1.54
C PHE A 376 7.92 -2.31 0.54
N PHE A 377 8.20 -3.54 0.12
CA PHE A 377 7.30 -4.34 -0.71
C PHE A 377 6.30 -5.08 0.18
N CYS A 378 5.00 -4.85 -0.07
CA CYS A 378 3.86 -5.18 0.78
C CYS A 378 3.13 -6.46 0.36
N ASN A 379 2.42 -7.07 1.31
CA ASN A 379 1.37 -8.06 1.04
C ASN A 379 -0.01 -7.44 0.69
N GLY A 380 -0.07 -6.14 0.59
CA GLY A 380 -1.24 -5.32 0.26
C GLY A 380 -0.94 -3.88 0.60
N GLU A 381 -1.32 -2.99 -0.26
CA GLU A 381 -1.07 -1.56 -0.14
C GLU A 381 -2.31 -0.86 0.42
N ILE A 382 -2.12 0.12 1.30
CA ILE A 382 -3.20 0.92 1.87
C ILE A 382 -3.18 2.29 1.19
N GLY A 383 -4.30 2.66 0.56
CA GLY A 383 -4.42 3.94 -0.11
C GLY A 383 -5.86 4.32 -0.45
N PRO A 384 -6.13 5.59 -0.75
CA PRO A 384 -7.46 6.08 -1.07
C PRO A 384 -7.86 5.78 -2.52
N VAL A 385 -9.16 5.51 -2.73
CA VAL A 385 -9.86 5.64 -4.01
C VAL A 385 -10.99 6.65 -3.79
N GLY A 386 -10.87 7.81 -4.38
CA GLY A 386 -11.76 8.93 -4.06
C GLY A 386 -11.63 9.36 -2.60
N GLN A 387 -12.69 9.22 -1.82
CA GLN A 387 -12.73 9.59 -0.40
C GLN A 387 -12.68 8.37 0.55
N THR A 388 -12.56 7.18 0.02
CA THR A 388 -12.57 5.94 0.80
C THR A 388 -11.24 5.23 0.71
N THR A 389 -10.77 4.65 1.80
CA THR A 389 -9.48 3.97 1.90
C THR A 389 -9.65 2.46 1.76
N PHE A 390 -8.77 1.83 1.01
CA PHE A 390 -8.81 0.39 0.74
C PHE A 390 -7.46 -0.29 0.91
N VAL A 391 -7.51 -1.61 1.10
CA VAL A 391 -6.36 -2.47 0.85
C VAL A 391 -6.38 -2.85 -0.63
N HIS A 392 -5.32 -2.50 -1.32
CA HIS A 392 -5.07 -2.80 -2.72
C HIS A 392 -4.22 -4.05 -2.88
N GLY A 393 -4.16 -4.55 -4.09
CA GLY A 393 -3.17 -5.51 -4.55
C GLY A 393 -2.63 -5.08 -5.91
N TYR A 394 -1.38 -5.43 -6.19
CA TYR A 394 -0.70 -5.12 -7.47
C TYR A 394 -0.45 -3.63 -7.73
N THR A 395 -0.45 -2.83 -6.69
CA THR A 395 -0.41 -1.37 -6.69
C THR A 395 0.95 -0.88 -6.21
N SER A 396 1.28 0.37 -6.46
CA SER A 396 2.32 1.12 -5.75
C SER A 396 1.67 2.35 -5.15
N VAL A 397 1.73 2.50 -3.83
CA VAL A 397 1.21 3.64 -3.09
C VAL A 397 2.37 4.49 -2.60
N PHE A 398 2.32 5.79 -2.89
CA PHE A 398 3.27 6.75 -2.35
C PHE A 398 2.54 7.69 -1.39
N GLY A 399 3.09 7.85 -0.20
CA GLY A 399 2.71 8.89 0.75
C GLY A 399 3.76 9.98 0.74
N ILE A 400 3.42 11.17 0.24
CA ILE A 400 4.34 12.29 0.06
C ILE A 400 4.02 13.34 1.12
N LEU A 401 5.02 13.67 1.95
CA LEU A 401 4.88 14.63 3.04
C LEU A 401 5.45 15.99 2.62
N ARG A 402 4.67 17.04 2.87
CA ARG A 402 5.07 18.43 2.63
C ARG A 402 4.49 19.37 3.68
N GLN A 403 5.00 20.59 3.72
CA GLN A 403 4.36 21.66 4.49
C GLN A 403 3.09 22.15 3.76
N PRO A 404 2.04 22.58 4.48
CA PRO A 404 0.96 23.31 3.86
C PRO A 404 1.47 24.64 3.26
N ASP A 405 0.79 25.11 2.22
CA ASP A 405 1.07 26.37 1.54
C ASP A 405 0.81 27.60 2.43
#